data_2f629313e2be4cbdf2e86b2a53032704
#
_entry.id   2f629313e2be4cbdf2e86b2a53032704
#
_cell.length_a   1.000
_cell.length_b   1.000
_cell.length_c   1.000
_cell.angle_alpha   90.00
_cell.angle_beta   90.00
_cell.angle_gamma   90.00
#
_symmetry.space_group_name_H-M   'P 1'
#
loop_
_entity.id
_entity.type
_entity.pdbx_description
1 polymer ?
#
loop_
_entity_poly.entity_id
_entity_poly.type
_entity_poly.pdbx_seq_one_letter_code
_entity_poly.pdbx_strand_id
1 'polypeptide(L)'
;MEEVMIAGGKGRLGMYGSCFYLAWTPGVQVDAGDALASIEAMRALGGGRELPLLVDIAGVTMSAAARGAYERAEAVSAVALLGSSVVDTVVAAALGRHGFCPHAYFTSRSEAMAWLQGL
;
A
#
# COMPACT_ATOMS: atom_id res chain seq x y z
N MET A 1 15.42 5.59 -8.36
CA MET A 1 13.93 5.64 -8.35
C MET A 1 13.48 6.98 -7.78
N GLU A 2 12.60 7.65 -8.47
CA GLU A 2 12.06 8.91 -8.02
C GLU A 2 10.87 8.66 -7.10
N GLU A 3 10.88 9.30 -5.95
CA GLU A 3 9.83 9.15 -4.94
C GLU A 3 9.23 10.52 -4.63
N VAL A 4 7.93 10.54 -4.34
CA VAL A 4 7.23 11.74 -3.88
C VAL A 4 6.75 11.51 -2.45
N MET A 5 6.85 12.57 -1.63
CA MET A 5 6.31 12.55 -0.27
C MET A 5 4.80 12.77 -0.35
N ILE A 6 4.07 12.03 0.46
CA ILE A 6 2.61 12.12 0.54
C ILE A 6 2.17 12.28 1.99
N ALA A 7 0.91 12.73 2.16
CA ALA A 7 0.28 12.82 3.48
C ALA A 7 1.12 13.61 4.49
N GLY A 8 1.68 14.76 4.07
CA GLY A 8 2.47 15.61 4.96
C GLY A 8 3.78 15.00 5.41
N GLY A 9 4.35 14.09 4.63
CA GLY A 9 5.61 13.41 4.95
C GLY A 9 5.44 12.09 5.68
N LYS A 10 4.22 11.64 5.93
CA LYS A 10 3.97 10.34 6.57
C LYS A 10 4.30 9.15 5.68
N GLY A 11 4.29 9.34 4.36
CA GLY A 11 4.56 8.29 3.41
C GLY A 11 5.38 8.75 2.23
N ARG A 12 5.91 7.78 1.50
CA ARG A 12 6.67 8.01 0.25
C ARG A 12 6.13 7.07 -0.81
N LEU A 13 5.90 7.60 -1.99
CA LEU A 13 5.39 6.83 -3.12
C LEU A 13 6.34 6.94 -4.31
N GLY A 14 6.62 5.82 -4.95
CA GLY A 14 7.42 5.78 -6.16
C GLY A 14 7.07 4.58 -7.03
N MET A 15 7.81 4.41 -8.11
CA MET A 15 7.70 3.24 -8.97
C MET A 15 8.89 2.32 -8.73
N TYR A 16 8.62 1.03 -8.65
CA TYR A 16 9.62 -0.01 -8.55
C TYR A 16 9.40 -0.97 -9.72
N GLY A 17 10.12 -0.75 -10.81
CA GLY A 17 9.81 -1.41 -12.07
C GLY A 17 8.43 -0.97 -12.57
N SER A 18 7.53 -1.92 -12.80
CA SER A 18 6.15 -1.64 -13.23
C SER A 18 5.15 -1.63 -12.08
N CYS A 19 5.63 -1.59 -10.82
CA CYS A 19 4.79 -1.61 -9.63
C CYS A 19 4.89 -0.29 -8.88
N PHE A 20 3.80 0.11 -8.21
CA PHE A 20 3.88 1.17 -7.22
C PHE A 20 4.61 0.66 -5.98
N TYR A 21 5.38 1.53 -5.37
CA TYR A 21 5.98 1.28 -4.05
C TYR A 21 5.55 2.39 -3.10
N LEU A 22 4.85 2.02 -2.03
CA LEU A 22 4.36 2.94 -1.02
C LEU A 22 4.96 2.54 0.34
N ALA A 23 5.74 3.42 0.93
CA ALA A 23 6.33 3.20 2.24
C ALA A 23 5.81 4.22 3.24
N TRP A 24 5.05 3.75 4.23
CA TRP A 24 4.63 4.57 5.35
C TRP A 24 5.74 4.61 6.40
N THR A 25 5.93 5.76 7.04
CA THR A 25 6.91 5.90 8.11
C THR A 25 6.50 5.04 9.31
N PRO A 26 7.39 4.19 9.85
CA PRO A 26 7.05 3.40 11.03
C PRO A 26 6.57 4.27 12.20
N GLY A 27 5.55 3.80 12.90
CA GLY A 27 4.95 4.50 14.03
C GLY A 27 3.83 5.46 13.69
N VAL A 28 3.55 5.71 12.40
CA VAL A 28 2.46 6.61 12.01
C VAL A 28 1.11 5.90 12.05
N GLN A 29 0.06 6.68 12.25
CA GLN A 29 -1.30 6.24 12.02
C GLN A 29 -1.78 6.85 10.70
N VAL A 30 -2.26 5.99 9.80
CA VAL A 30 -2.83 6.40 8.53
C VAL A 30 -4.33 6.64 8.73
N ASP A 31 -4.75 7.87 8.58
CA ASP A 31 -6.17 8.24 8.65
C ASP A 31 -6.80 8.27 7.24
N ALA A 32 -8.09 8.62 7.16
CA ALA A 32 -8.79 8.65 5.87
C ALA A 32 -8.18 9.66 4.90
N GLY A 33 -7.75 10.83 5.38
CA GLY A 33 -7.11 11.84 4.55
C GLY A 33 -5.77 11.36 3.99
N ASP A 34 -4.98 10.67 4.81
CA ASP A 34 -3.72 10.07 4.37
C ASP A 34 -3.95 9.00 3.30
N ALA A 35 -4.95 8.14 3.50
CA ALA A 35 -5.30 7.11 2.53
C ALA A 35 -5.72 7.73 1.20
N LEU A 36 -6.59 8.73 1.23
CA LEU A 36 -7.04 9.42 0.01
C LEU A 36 -5.88 10.10 -0.71
N ALA A 37 -4.96 10.71 0.03
CA ALA A 37 -3.76 11.32 -0.56
C ALA A 37 -2.90 10.29 -1.29
N SER A 38 -2.73 9.10 -0.71
CA SER A 38 -1.96 8.03 -1.35
C SER A 38 -2.65 7.51 -2.62
N ILE A 39 -3.96 7.37 -2.59
CA ILE A 39 -4.76 6.91 -3.74
C ILE A 39 -4.66 7.91 -4.89
N GLU A 40 -4.82 9.20 -4.62
CA GLU A 40 -4.69 10.24 -5.63
C GLU A 40 -3.29 10.27 -6.23
N ALA A 41 -2.26 10.14 -5.39
CA ALA A 41 -0.88 10.13 -5.84
C ALA A 41 -0.60 8.93 -6.76
N MET A 42 -1.14 7.76 -6.42
CA MET A 42 -1.00 6.57 -7.27
C MET A 42 -1.69 6.75 -8.61
N ARG A 43 -2.89 7.31 -8.63
CA ARG A 43 -3.60 7.59 -9.88
C ARG A 43 -2.82 8.56 -10.77
N ALA A 44 -2.26 9.60 -10.18
CA ALA A 44 -1.45 10.57 -10.92
C ALA A 44 -0.16 9.93 -11.45
N LEU A 45 0.55 9.20 -10.61
CA LEU A 45 1.82 8.57 -10.98
C LEU A 45 1.63 7.49 -12.04
N GLY A 46 0.56 6.72 -11.95
CA GLY A 46 0.25 5.65 -12.90
C GLY A 46 -0.42 6.11 -14.18
N GLY A 47 -0.76 7.40 -14.31
CA GLY A 47 -1.46 7.91 -15.47
C GLY A 47 -2.85 7.30 -15.65
N GLY A 48 -3.52 6.98 -14.55
CA GLY A 48 -4.84 6.35 -14.55
C GLY A 48 -4.81 4.83 -14.70
N ARG A 49 -3.64 4.21 -14.85
CA ARG A 49 -3.52 2.76 -14.95
C ARG A 49 -3.58 2.11 -13.58
N GLU A 50 -4.22 0.95 -13.51
CA GLU A 50 -4.23 0.13 -12.30
C GLU A 50 -3.01 -0.79 -12.31
N LEU A 51 -1.98 -0.42 -11.55
CA LEU A 51 -0.73 -1.17 -11.46
C LEU A 51 -0.66 -1.95 -10.14
N PRO A 52 0.18 -3.00 -10.06
CA PRO A 52 0.41 -3.66 -8.77
C PRO A 52 1.05 -2.72 -7.76
N LEU A 53 0.77 -2.93 -6.47
CA LEU A 53 1.29 -2.13 -5.37
C LEU A 53 2.05 -3.00 -4.38
N LEU A 54 3.27 -2.58 -4.06
CA LEU A 54 4.00 -3.07 -2.88
C LEU A 54 3.91 -1.98 -1.81
N VAL A 55 3.27 -2.27 -0.68
CA VAL A 55 3.15 -1.32 0.41
C VAL A 55 3.85 -1.82 1.67
N ASP A 56 4.72 -0.99 2.22
CA ASP A 56 5.41 -1.27 3.48
C ASP A 56 4.57 -0.71 4.63
N ILE A 57 4.07 -1.62 5.47
CA ILE A 57 3.21 -1.29 6.61
C ILE A 57 3.88 -1.59 7.95
N ALA A 58 5.19 -1.81 7.98
CA ALA A 58 5.91 -2.15 9.20
C ALA A 58 5.73 -1.07 10.28
N GLY A 59 5.17 -1.44 11.42
CA GLY A 59 4.92 -0.52 12.53
C GLY A 59 3.83 0.52 12.29
N VAL A 60 2.97 0.32 11.30
CA VAL A 60 1.94 1.28 10.88
C VAL A 60 0.57 0.82 11.36
N THR A 61 -0.23 1.77 11.83
CA THR A 61 -1.65 1.52 12.14
C THR A 61 -2.53 2.28 11.16
N MET A 62 -3.74 1.77 10.93
CA MET A 62 -4.71 2.42 10.04
C MET A 62 -6.06 2.53 10.73
N SER A 63 -6.69 3.70 10.59
CA SER A 63 -8.05 3.88 11.08
C SER A 63 -9.06 3.08 10.26
N ALA A 64 -10.24 2.83 10.81
CA ALA A 64 -11.32 2.17 10.08
C ALA A 64 -11.72 2.97 8.84
N ALA A 65 -11.71 4.30 8.92
CA ALA A 65 -12.03 5.16 7.79
C ALA A 65 -10.97 5.07 6.69
N ALA A 66 -9.69 4.94 7.04
CA ALA A 66 -8.61 4.72 6.07
C ALA A 66 -8.79 3.38 5.35
N ARG A 67 -9.07 2.31 6.08
CA ARG A 67 -9.34 1.00 5.48
C ARG A 67 -10.53 1.07 4.52
N GLY A 68 -11.61 1.74 4.92
CA GLY A 68 -12.77 1.93 4.06
C GLY A 68 -12.45 2.69 2.78
N ALA A 69 -11.59 3.69 2.84
CA ALA A 69 -11.14 4.42 1.66
C ALA A 69 -10.41 3.49 0.67
N TYR A 70 -9.51 2.65 1.16
CA TYR A 70 -8.81 1.68 0.31
C TYR A 70 -9.75 0.61 -0.26
N GLU A 71 -10.72 0.15 0.51
CA GLU A 71 -11.71 -0.83 0.05
C GLU A 71 -12.54 -0.31 -1.12
N ARG A 72 -12.84 0.99 -1.13
CA ARG A 72 -13.63 1.62 -2.18
C ARG A 72 -12.80 2.04 -3.39
N ALA A 73 -11.48 2.10 -3.24
CA ALA A 73 -10.61 2.58 -4.30
C ALA A 73 -10.25 1.46 -5.27
N GLU A 74 -10.40 1.74 -6.56
CA GLU A 74 -9.97 0.84 -7.63
C GLU A 74 -8.73 1.42 -8.30
N ALA A 75 -7.66 1.59 -7.51
CA ALA A 75 -6.45 2.27 -7.97
C ALA A 75 -5.30 1.34 -8.31
N VAL A 76 -5.39 0.06 -7.90
CA VAL A 76 -4.30 -0.91 -8.07
C VAL A 76 -4.85 -2.27 -8.50
N SER A 77 -4.03 -3.07 -9.17
CA SER A 77 -4.43 -4.39 -9.69
C SER A 77 -4.15 -5.53 -8.71
N ALA A 78 -3.23 -5.34 -7.78
CA ALA A 78 -2.89 -6.31 -6.74
C ALA A 78 -2.12 -5.60 -5.64
N VAL A 79 -2.14 -6.13 -4.42
CA VAL A 79 -1.43 -5.53 -3.30
C VAL A 79 -0.59 -6.58 -2.58
N ALA A 80 0.71 -6.34 -2.50
CA ALA A 80 1.61 -7.08 -1.62
C ALA A 80 1.87 -6.20 -0.38
N LEU A 81 1.51 -6.71 0.78
CA LEU A 81 1.67 -6.02 2.06
C LEU A 81 2.95 -6.53 2.71
N LEU A 82 3.88 -5.63 2.97
CA LEU A 82 5.16 -5.96 3.57
C LEU A 82 5.18 -5.48 5.02
N GLY A 83 5.38 -6.39 5.96
CA GLY A 83 5.44 -6.09 7.37
C GLY A 83 6.54 -6.88 8.06
N SER A 84 6.63 -6.74 9.37
CA SER A 84 7.72 -7.35 10.16
C SER A 84 7.26 -7.95 11.48
N SER A 85 5.97 -7.89 11.81
CA SER A 85 5.48 -8.32 13.12
C SER A 85 4.11 -8.98 13.03
N VAL A 86 3.69 -9.61 14.13
CA VAL A 86 2.34 -10.20 14.26
C VAL A 86 1.27 -9.11 14.16
N VAL A 87 1.54 -7.92 14.70
CA VAL A 87 0.62 -6.78 14.61
C VAL A 87 0.42 -6.38 13.16
N ASP A 88 1.49 -6.34 12.38
CA ASP A 88 1.42 -6.02 10.95
C ASP A 88 0.57 -7.07 10.20
N THR A 89 0.68 -8.34 10.59
CA THR A 89 -0.14 -9.42 10.00
C THR A 89 -1.63 -9.16 10.23
N VAL A 90 -2.00 -8.68 11.41
CA VAL A 90 -3.40 -8.35 11.73
C VAL A 90 -3.89 -7.18 10.88
N VAL A 91 -3.07 -6.15 10.72
CA VAL A 91 -3.40 -5.01 9.85
C VAL A 91 -3.58 -5.47 8.40
N ALA A 92 -2.67 -6.29 7.90
CA ALA A 92 -2.73 -6.83 6.55
C ALA A 92 -4.00 -7.65 6.31
N ALA A 93 -4.37 -8.50 7.27
CA ALA A 93 -5.59 -9.30 7.18
C ALA A 93 -6.85 -8.41 7.10
N ALA A 94 -6.89 -7.33 7.88
CA ALA A 94 -8.00 -6.39 7.85
C ALA A 94 -8.10 -5.68 6.50
N LEU A 95 -6.96 -5.28 5.92
CA LEU A 95 -6.92 -4.60 4.62
C LEU A 95 -7.35 -5.52 3.48
N GLY A 96 -6.98 -6.79 3.53
CA GLY A 96 -7.29 -7.75 2.46
C GLY A 96 -8.70 -8.28 2.48
N ARG A 97 -9.44 -8.11 3.58
CA ARG A 97 -10.73 -8.78 3.79
C ARG A 97 -11.80 -8.38 2.77
N HIS A 98 -11.83 -7.14 2.35
CA HIS A 98 -12.85 -6.59 1.45
C HIS A 98 -12.23 -5.94 0.20
N GLY A 99 -10.99 -6.29 -0.12
CA GLY A 99 -10.30 -5.70 -1.27
C GLY A 99 -10.88 -6.17 -2.60
N PHE A 100 -10.84 -5.31 -3.61
CA PHE A 100 -11.29 -5.61 -4.97
C PHE A 100 -10.27 -6.39 -5.78
N CYS A 101 -9.06 -6.56 -5.28
CA CYS A 101 -7.97 -7.19 -6.00
C CYS A 101 -7.23 -8.18 -5.10
N PRO A 102 -6.39 -9.07 -5.67
CA PRO A 102 -5.60 -9.99 -4.87
C PRO A 102 -4.71 -9.27 -3.86
N HIS A 103 -4.68 -9.77 -2.63
CA HIS A 103 -3.84 -9.28 -1.54
C HIS A 103 -3.04 -10.42 -0.95
N ALA A 104 -1.78 -10.18 -0.60
CA ALA A 104 -0.96 -11.14 0.13
C ALA A 104 -0.01 -10.42 1.07
N TYR A 105 0.35 -11.06 2.17
CA TYR A 105 1.23 -10.51 3.19
C TYR A 105 2.59 -11.20 3.13
N PHE A 106 3.65 -10.43 3.23
CA PHE A 106 5.04 -10.91 3.19
C PHE A 106 5.88 -10.24 4.27
N THR A 107 6.95 -10.92 4.67
CA THR A 107 7.99 -10.35 5.53
C THR A 107 9.29 -10.14 4.78
N SER A 108 9.34 -10.50 3.49
CA SER A 108 10.50 -10.33 2.61
C SER A 108 10.08 -9.54 1.38
N ARG A 109 10.81 -8.47 1.10
CA ARG A 109 10.57 -7.64 -0.09
C ARG A 109 10.74 -8.45 -1.37
N SER A 110 11.76 -9.30 -1.45
CA SER A 110 12.02 -10.09 -2.65
C SER A 110 10.89 -11.08 -2.93
N GLU A 111 10.33 -11.71 -1.88
CA GLU A 111 9.18 -12.60 -2.04
C GLU A 111 7.93 -11.85 -2.47
N ALA A 112 7.71 -10.67 -1.90
CA ALA A 112 6.57 -9.82 -2.27
C ALA A 112 6.66 -9.41 -3.74
N MET A 113 7.81 -8.97 -4.19
CA MET A 113 8.03 -8.59 -5.59
C MET A 113 7.87 -9.77 -6.53
N ALA A 114 8.38 -10.95 -6.16
CA ALA A 114 8.23 -12.16 -6.97
C ALA A 114 6.75 -12.53 -7.13
N TRP A 115 5.97 -12.40 -6.07
CA TRP A 115 4.53 -12.68 -6.13
C TRP A 115 3.81 -11.69 -7.06
N LEU A 116 4.12 -10.40 -6.96
CA LEU A 116 3.51 -9.39 -7.82
C LEU A 116 3.87 -9.60 -9.30
N GLN A 117 5.11 -9.99 -9.58
CA GLN A 117 5.57 -10.21 -10.94
C GLN A 117 4.99 -11.49 -11.56
N GLY A 118 4.54 -12.43 -10.75
CA GLY A 118 3.93 -13.67 -11.19
C GLY A 118 2.44 -13.61 -11.48
N LEU A 119 1.83 -12.48 -11.24
CA LEU A 119 0.38 -12.31 -11.45
C LEU A 119 0.00 -12.05 -12.92
#